data_4c2d641007a491d4a1ffae9808274612
#
_entry.id   4c2d641007a491d4a1ffae9808274612
#
_cell.length_a   1.000
_cell.length_b   1.000
_cell.length_c   1.000
_cell.angle_alpha   90.00
_cell.angle_beta   90.00
_cell.angle_gamma   90.00
#
_symmetry.space_group_name_H-M   'P 1'
#
loop_
_entity.id
_entity.type
_entity.pdbx_description
1 polymer ?
#
loop_
_entity_poly.entity_id
_entity_poly.type
_entity_poly.pdbx_seq_one_letter_code
_entity_poly.pdbx_strand_id
1 'polypeptide(L)'
;MLNVGYDCGTQFILIYWSIIYVEKLGFNLSLVYTLFMCALILGSVLFNKISTSLNSKGITLLNTGSMIGAFVLSGTLKNKYLLLFLFLLIELLMGMMSGQISATSNEAIYGESNKSTMLSTVSFIAEILVSVSLFISNSIMEIFGDLKVMFFVSAVYFGVVLLIIPLIKEKQDVR
;
A
#
# COMPACT_ATOMS: atom_id res chain seq x y z
N MET A 1 7.16 10.43 -4.86
CA MET A 1 5.70 10.58 -5.05
C MET A 1 4.96 9.25 -4.98
N LEU A 2 5.44 8.17 -5.60
CA LEU A 2 4.80 6.86 -5.55
C LEU A 2 4.67 6.35 -4.10
N ASN A 3 5.74 6.42 -3.31
CA ASN A 3 5.77 6.05 -1.89
C ASN A 3 4.66 6.75 -1.09
N VAL A 4 4.56 8.08 -1.23
CA VAL A 4 3.57 8.86 -0.49
C VAL A 4 2.14 8.41 -0.79
N GLY A 5 1.82 8.17 -2.06
CA GLY A 5 0.50 7.70 -2.45
C GLY A 5 0.16 6.33 -1.86
N TYR A 6 1.14 5.43 -1.82
CA TYR A 6 0.99 4.11 -1.19
C TYR A 6 0.85 4.21 0.32
N ASP A 7 1.71 4.98 0.97
CA ASP A 7 1.66 5.17 2.42
C ASP A 7 0.31 5.78 2.83
N CYS A 8 -0.18 6.81 2.12
CA CYS A 8 -1.51 7.37 2.38
C CYS A 8 -2.64 6.35 2.19
N GLY A 9 -2.57 5.51 1.14
CA GLY A 9 -3.61 4.52 0.85
C GLY A 9 -3.64 3.33 1.82
N THR A 10 -2.51 2.98 2.43
CA THR A 10 -2.39 1.82 3.33
C THR A 10 -2.51 2.15 4.80
N GLN A 11 -2.30 3.41 5.21
CA GLN A 11 -2.30 3.83 6.62
C GLN A 11 -3.56 3.46 7.38
N PHE A 12 -4.72 3.58 6.75
CA PHE A 12 -5.98 3.18 7.37
C PHE A 12 -5.95 1.71 7.83
N ILE A 13 -5.48 0.82 6.97
CA ILE A 13 -5.38 -0.60 7.30
C ILE A 13 -4.41 -0.83 8.44
N LEU A 14 -3.23 -0.22 8.38
CA LEU A 14 -2.20 -0.38 9.42
C LEU A 14 -2.68 0.07 10.81
N ILE A 15 -3.59 1.04 10.87
CA ILE A 15 -4.12 1.55 12.14
C ILE A 15 -5.35 0.76 12.63
N TYR A 16 -6.29 0.45 11.73
CA TYR A 16 -7.61 -0.04 12.11
C TYR A 16 -7.83 -1.55 11.88
N TRP A 17 -6.84 -2.29 11.37
CA TRP A 17 -7.00 -3.72 11.10
C TRP A 17 -7.41 -4.54 12.34
N SER A 18 -6.85 -4.24 13.51
CA SER A 18 -7.18 -4.95 14.75
C SER A 18 -8.65 -4.74 15.15
N ILE A 19 -9.15 -3.52 15.03
CA ILE A 19 -10.55 -3.21 15.31
C ILE A 19 -11.48 -3.96 14.35
N ILE A 20 -11.14 -3.98 13.06
CA ILE A 20 -11.97 -4.63 12.04
C ILE A 20 -11.96 -6.15 12.22
N TYR A 21 -10.79 -6.77 12.28
CA TYR A 21 -10.67 -8.23 12.22
C TYR A 21 -10.80 -8.92 13.58
N VAL A 22 -10.34 -8.28 14.64
CA VAL A 22 -10.40 -8.86 15.99
C VAL A 22 -11.70 -8.45 16.69
N GLU A 23 -11.98 -7.15 16.84
CA GLU A 23 -13.14 -6.70 17.62
C GLU A 23 -14.46 -6.91 16.88
N LYS A 24 -14.55 -6.52 15.58
CA LYS A 24 -15.80 -6.63 14.83
C LYS A 24 -16.05 -8.02 14.24
N LEU A 25 -15.02 -8.70 13.73
CA LEU A 25 -15.16 -10.01 13.07
C LEU A 25 -14.86 -11.20 14.00
N GLY A 26 -14.31 -10.96 15.19
CA GLY A 26 -14.07 -11.98 16.21
C GLY A 26 -12.97 -12.97 15.90
N PHE A 27 -11.95 -12.59 15.12
CA PHE A 27 -10.77 -13.41 14.88
C PHE A 27 -9.75 -13.28 16.03
N ASN A 28 -8.93 -14.31 16.20
CA ASN A 28 -7.84 -14.29 17.16
C ASN A 28 -6.75 -13.33 16.70
N LEU A 29 -6.34 -12.38 17.54
CA LEU A 29 -5.34 -11.35 17.26
C LEU A 29 -4.00 -11.94 16.77
N SER A 30 -3.46 -12.91 17.53
CA SER A 30 -2.15 -13.50 17.21
C SER A 30 -2.17 -14.24 15.86
N LEU A 31 -3.27 -14.95 15.57
CA LEU A 31 -3.43 -15.67 14.31
C LEU A 31 -3.49 -14.71 13.13
N VAL A 32 -4.34 -13.68 13.22
CA VAL A 32 -4.49 -12.68 12.16
C VAL A 32 -3.18 -11.96 11.91
N TYR A 33 -2.51 -11.51 12.96
CA TYR A 33 -1.21 -10.85 12.86
C TYR A 33 -0.14 -11.72 12.18
N THR A 34 -0.06 -13.00 12.59
CA THR A 34 0.90 -13.96 11.99
C THR A 34 0.62 -14.16 10.50
N LEU A 35 -0.65 -14.32 10.12
CA LEU A 35 -1.03 -14.48 8.71
C LEU A 35 -0.68 -13.24 7.89
N PHE A 36 -0.89 -12.05 8.43
CA PHE A 36 -0.53 -10.79 7.76
C PHE A 36 0.96 -10.69 7.53
N MET A 37 1.76 -10.93 8.56
CA MET A 37 3.22 -10.90 8.42
C MET A 37 3.73 -11.92 7.40
N CYS A 38 3.15 -13.13 7.39
CA CYS A 38 3.48 -14.13 6.37
C CYS A 38 3.12 -13.65 4.97
N ALA A 39 1.94 -13.05 4.78
CA ALA A 39 1.50 -12.53 3.48
C ALA A 39 2.42 -11.41 2.99
N LEU A 40 2.80 -10.47 3.86
CA LEU A 40 3.71 -9.38 3.56
C LEU A 40 5.10 -9.88 3.13
N ILE A 41 5.66 -10.85 3.86
CA ILE A 41 6.95 -11.47 3.52
C ILE A 41 6.85 -12.19 2.17
N LEU A 42 5.79 -12.97 1.94
CA LEU A 42 5.56 -13.65 0.67
C LEU A 42 5.45 -12.66 -0.49
N GLY A 43 4.80 -11.52 -0.28
CA GLY A 43 4.72 -10.44 -1.26
C GLY A 43 6.10 -9.91 -1.66
N SER A 44 6.97 -9.65 -0.70
CA SER A 44 8.35 -9.21 -0.97
C SER A 44 9.17 -10.25 -1.73
N VAL A 45 8.99 -11.54 -1.43
CA VAL A 45 9.64 -12.64 -2.17
C VAL A 45 9.09 -12.74 -3.60
N LEU A 46 7.77 -12.59 -3.78
CA LEU A 46 7.14 -12.61 -5.10
C LEU A 46 7.61 -11.44 -5.97
N PHE A 47 7.79 -10.26 -5.39
CA PHE A 47 8.35 -9.11 -6.10
C PHE A 47 9.69 -9.47 -6.77
N ASN A 48 10.61 -10.10 -6.05
CA ASN A 48 11.92 -10.49 -6.59
C ASN A 48 11.80 -11.43 -7.81
N LYS A 49 10.78 -12.32 -7.84
CA LYS A 49 10.53 -13.19 -8.98
C LYS A 49 9.91 -12.44 -10.17
N ILE A 50 8.93 -11.57 -9.89
CA ILE A 50 8.17 -10.87 -10.93
C ILE A 50 8.99 -9.75 -11.57
N SER A 51 9.87 -9.10 -10.82
CA SER A 51 10.74 -8.03 -11.29
C SER A 51 11.75 -8.47 -12.36
N THR A 52 12.00 -9.77 -12.47
CA THR A 52 12.82 -10.32 -13.56
C THR A 52 12.08 -10.44 -14.90
N SER A 53 10.76 -10.48 -14.87
CA SER A 53 9.89 -10.76 -16.04
C SER A 53 9.10 -9.54 -16.51
N LEU A 54 8.78 -8.62 -15.63
CA LEU A 54 7.98 -7.43 -15.90
C LEU A 54 8.80 -6.16 -15.66
N ASN A 55 8.54 -5.14 -16.47
CA ASN A 55 9.10 -3.82 -16.22
C ASN A 55 8.49 -3.15 -14.98
N SER A 56 9.20 -2.20 -14.40
CA SER A 56 8.80 -1.51 -13.16
C SER A 56 7.41 -0.88 -13.27
N LYS A 57 7.07 -0.25 -14.41
CA LYS A 57 5.73 0.32 -14.63
C LYS A 57 4.63 -0.73 -14.66
N GLY A 58 4.88 -1.86 -15.33
CA GLY A 58 3.93 -2.97 -15.40
C GLY A 58 3.60 -3.53 -14.03
N ILE A 59 4.62 -3.72 -13.19
CA ILE A 59 4.44 -4.17 -11.80
C ILE A 59 3.63 -3.14 -11.00
N THR A 60 3.95 -1.86 -11.12
CA THR A 60 3.23 -0.79 -10.41
C THR A 60 1.76 -0.74 -10.83
N LEU A 61 1.47 -0.79 -12.12
CA LEU A 61 0.09 -0.79 -12.64
C LEU A 61 -0.71 -1.99 -12.15
N LEU A 62 -0.13 -3.18 -12.25
CA LEU A 62 -0.78 -4.42 -11.80
C LEU A 62 -1.04 -4.39 -10.30
N ASN A 63 -0.05 -3.99 -9.51
CA ASN A 63 -0.17 -3.92 -8.06
C ASN A 63 -1.22 -2.87 -7.64
N THR A 64 -1.13 -1.64 -8.18
CA THR A 64 -2.07 -0.57 -7.85
C THR A 64 -3.50 -0.93 -8.28
N GLY A 65 -3.70 -1.50 -9.46
CA GLY A 65 -5.01 -1.95 -9.93
C GLY A 65 -5.60 -3.07 -9.05
N SER A 66 -4.77 -4.04 -8.64
CA SER A 66 -5.17 -5.11 -7.73
C SER A 66 -5.54 -4.57 -6.34
N MET A 67 -4.80 -3.57 -5.83
CA MET A 67 -5.11 -2.88 -4.58
C MET A 67 -6.48 -2.20 -4.64
N ILE A 68 -6.77 -1.44 -5.69
CA ILE A 68 -8.07 -0.79 -5.87
C ILE A 68 -9.19 -1.83 -5.84
N GLY A 69 -9.05 -2.92 -6.61
CA GLY A 69 -10.02 -4.00 -6.63
C GLY A 69 -10.24 -4.65 -5.26
N ALA A 70 -9.16 -4.98 -4.56
CA ALA A 70 -9.21 -5.58 -3.23
C ALA A 70 -9.88 -4.65 -2.20
N PHE A 71 -9.58 -3.35 -2.22
CA PHE A 71 -10.20 -2.37 -1.34
C PHE A 71 -11.69 -2.18 -1.62
N VAL A 72 -12.08 -2.02 -2.87
CA VAL A 72 -13.51 -1.88 -3.26
C VAL A 72 -14.29 -3.11 -2.85
N LEU A 73 -13.77 -4.32 -3.12
CA LEU A 73 -14.40 -5.56 -2.71
C LEU A 73 -14.50 -5.67 -1.18
N SER A 74 -13.47 -5.27 -0.43
CA SER A 74 -13.49 -5.28 1.04
C SER A 74 -14.57 -4.35 1.61
N GLY A 75 -14.82 -3.21 0.97
CA GLY A 75 -15.89 -2.28 1.37
C GLY A 75 -17.30 -2.84 1.13
N THR A 76 -17.49 -3.71 0.14
CA THR A 76 -18.81 -4.23 -0.24
C THR A 76 -19.17 -5.57 0.41
N LEU A 77 -18.19 -6.41 0.68
CA LEU A 77 -18.41 -7.76 1.20
C LEU A 77 -18.82 -7.79 2.67
N LYS A 78 -19.66 -8.79 3.01
CA LYS A 78 -20.11 -9.05 4.39
C LYS A 78 -19.55 -10.35 4.97
N ASN A 79 -19.05 -11.27 4.13
CA ASN A 79 -18.51 -12.54 4.58
C ASN A 79 -17.13 -12.35 5.22
N LYS A 80 -17.01 -12.70 6.52
CA LYS A 80 -15.79 -12.47 7.30
C LYS A 80 -14.56 -13.23 6.79
N TYR A 81 -14.73 -14.43 6.26
CA TYR A 81 -13.61 -15.23 5.73
C TYR A 81 -13.11 -14.66 4.39
N LEU A 82 -14.04 -14.17 3.57
CA LEU A 82 -13.68 -13.52 2.31
C LEU A 82 -12.99 -12.18 2.55
N LEU A 83 -13.44 -11.44 3.57
CA LEU A 83 -12.78 -10.22 4.03
C LEU A 83 -11.35 -10.51 4.51
N LEU A 84 -11.15 -11.58 5.31
CA LEU A 84 -9.82 -11.98 5.74
C LEU A 84 -8.93 -12.34 4.56
N PHE A 85 -9.45 -13.08 3.58
CA PHE A 85 -8.71 -13.44 2.36
C PHE A 85 -8.29 -12.19 1.56
N LEU A 86 -9.20 -11.24 1.36
CA LEU A 86 -8.87 -9.97 0.67
C LEU A 86 -7.83 -9.17 1.42
N PHE A 87 -7.86 -9.21 2.73
CA PHE A 87 -6.88 -8.52 3.54
C PHE A 87 -5.48 -9.15 3.43
N LEU A 88 -5.41 -10.48 3.43
CA LEU A 88 -4.15 -11.18 3.15
C LEU A 88 -3.62 -10.85 1.75
N LEU A 89 -4.51 -10.69 0.77
CA LEU A 89 -4.14 -10.24 -0.56
C LEU A 89 -3.59 -8.81 -0.55
N ILE A 90 -4.22 -7.90 0.20
CA ILE A 90 -3.73 -6.52 0.36
C ILE A 90 -2.34 -6.52 1.00
N GLU A 91 -2.12 -7.29 2.07
CA GLU A 91 -0.82 -7.41 2.74
C GLU A 91 0.26 -7.98 1.80
N LEU A 92 -0.09 -8.97 0.99
CA LEU A 92 0.81 -9.52 -0.02
C LEU A 92 1.19 -8.45 -1.06
N LEU A 93 0.22 -7.68 -1.56
CA LEU A 93 0.45 -6.59 -2.49
C LEU A 93 1.28 -5.45 -1.86
N MET A 94 1.07 -5.15 -0.58
CA MET A 94 1.91 -4.22 0.19
C MET A 94 3.35 -4.70 0.28
N GLY A 95 3.56 -5.99 0.53
CA GLY A 95 4.90 -6.60 0.53
C GLY A 95 5.60 -6.47 -0.83
N MET A 96 4.90 -6.72 -1.93
CA MET A 96 5.42 -6.52 -3.29
C MET A 96 5.82 -5.06 -3.53
N MET A 97 4.99 -4.13 -3.10
CA MET A 97 5.23 -2.71 -3.29
C MET A 97 6.40 -2.19 -2.44
N SER A 98 6.52 -2.65 -1.21
CA SER A 98 7.67 -2.32 -0.36
C SER A 98 9.00 -2.73 -1.01
N GLY A 99 9.04 -3.91 -1.62
CA GLY A 99 10.20 -4.37 -2.41
C GLY A 99 10.51 -3.45 -3.59
N GLN A 100 9.48 -3.05 -4.35
CA GLN A 100 9.62 -2.15 -5.50
C GLN A 100 10.08 -0.74 -5.10
N ILE A 101 9.50 -0.18 -4.05
CA ILE A 101 9.87 1.13 -3.52
C ILE A 101 11.34 1.14 -3.09
N SER A 102 11.77 0.09 -2.39
CA SER A 102 13.16 -0.04 -1.96
C SER A 102 14.13 -0.12 -3.15
N ALA A 103 13.80 -0.89 -4.18
CA ALA A 103 14.61 -1.00 -5.39
C ALA A 103 14.71 0.34 -6.12
N THR A 104 13.58 0.99 -6.41
CA THR A 104 13.54 2.27 -7.13
C THR A 104 14.19 3.42 -6.36
N SER A 105 14.05 3.44 -5.03
CA SER A 105 14.70 4.44 -4.19
C SER A 105 16.22 4.29 -4.21
N ASN A 106 16.73 3.06 -4.14
CA ASN A 106 18.15 2.79 -4.21
C ASN A 106 18.75 3.19 -5.59
N GLU A 107 18.04 2.90 -6.69
CA GLU A 107 18.46 3.30 -8.04
C GLU A 107 18.47 4.82 -8.22
N ALA A 108 17.46 5.53 -7.71
CA ALA A 108 17.35 6.97 -7.83
C ALA A 108 18.50 7.73 -7.14
N ILE A 109 19.07 7.13 -6.08
CA ILE A 109 20.12 7.75 -5.25
C ILE A 109 21.51 7.18 -5.58
N TYR A 110 21.58 6.25 -6.54
CA TYR A 110 22.86 5.65 -6.93
C TYR A 110 23.82 6.71 -7.51
N GLY A 111 25.00 6.83 -6.91
CA GLY A 111 26.01 7.82 -7.32
C GLY A 111 25.99 9.15 -6.56
N GLU A 112 24.96 9.48 -5.80
CA GLU A 112 24.85 10.73 -5.05
C GLU A 112 25.71 10.72 -3.77
N SER A 113 26.38 11.84 -3.48
CA SER A 113 27.23 11.98 -2.29
C SER A 113 26.46 12.08 -0.99
N ASN A 114 25.22 12.59 -1.03
CA ASN A 114 24.37 12.89 0.17
C ASN A 114 23.14 11.98 0.26
N LYS A 115 23.30 10.67 -0.01
CA LYS A 115 22.20 9.69 -0.06
C LYS A 115 21.30 9.68 1.20
N SER A 116 21.90 9.68 2.39
CA SER A 116 21.17 9.62 3.65
C SER A 116 20.30 10.86 3.87
N THR A 117 20.81 12.03 3.54
CA THR A 117 20.06 13.29 3.68
C THR A 117 18.88 13.34 2.72
N MET A 118 19.07 12.92 1.46
CA MET A 118 17.99 12.86 0.47
C MET A 118 16.88 11.88 0.88
N LEU A 119 17.23 10.67 1.32
CA LEU A 119 16.25 9.69 1.83
C LEU A 119 15.48 10.23 3.03
N SER A 120 16.19 10.82 3.99
CA SER A 120 15.59 11.38 5.20
C SER A 120 14.62 12.52 4.87
N THR A 121 14.99 13.41 3.94
CA THR A 121 14.11 14.51 3.49
C THR A 121 12.85 13.99 2.79
N VAL A 122 13.00 13.00 1.91
CA VAL A 122 11.85 12.40 1.21
C VAL A 122 10.92 11.71 2.21
N SER A 123 11.47 10.94 3.15
CA SER A 123 10.68 10.29 4.21
C SER A 123 9.96 11.30 5.09
N PHE A 124 10.61 12.38 5.47
CA PHE A 124 10.00 13.44 6.29
C PHE A 124 8.80 14.10 5.58
N ILE A 125 8.95 14.41 4.28
CA ILE A 125 7.85 14.96 3.49
C ILE A 125 6.71 13.94 3.37
N ALA A 126 7.03 12.66 3.17
CA ALA A 126 6.06 11.58 3.09
C ALA A 126 5.24 11.49 4.38
N GLU A 127 5.87 11.50 5.55
CA GLU A 127 5.20 11.43 6.85
C GLU A 127 4.27 12.62 7.11
N ILE A 128 4.64 13.83 6.68
CA ILE A 128 3.75 15.00 6.76
C ILE A 128 2.49 14.76 5.92
N LEU A 129 2.65 14.30 4.67
CA LEU A 129 1.52 14.07 3.78
C LEU A 129 0.63 12.92 4.25
N VAL A 130 1.21 11.88 4.82
CA VAL A 130 0.48 10.78 5.48
C VAL A 130 -0.33 11.30 6.66
N SER A 131 0.24 12.16 7.51
CA SER A 131 -0.45 12.75 8.66
C SER A 131 -1.65 13.59 8.22
N VAL A 132 -1.50 14.41 7.19
CA VAL A 132 -2.60 15.19 6.59
C VAL A 132 -3.68 14.26 6.02
N SER A 133 -3.27 13.19 5.33
CA SER A 133 -4.16 12.18 4.76
C SER A 133 -4.99 11.49 5.86
N LEU A 134 -4.37 11.11 6.98
CA LEU A 134 -5.06 10.52 8.12
C LEU A 134 -6.08 11.48 8.75
N PHE A 135 -5.72 12.75 8.89
CA PHE A 135 -6.65 13.75 9.41
C PHE A 135 -7.90 13.88 8.53
N ILE A 136 -7.72 13.97 7.21
CA ILE A 136 -8.82 14.02 6.24
C ILE A 136 -9.66 12.74 6.31
N SER A 137 -9.00 11.58 6.35
CA SER A 137 -9.64 10.28 6.39
C SER A 137 -10.48 10.09 7.65
N ASN A 138 -9.97 10.50 8.82
CA ASN A 138 -10.71 10.46 10.07
C ASN A 138 -11.95 11.36 10.03
N SER A 139 -11.84 12.56 9.47
CA SER A 139 -12.99 13.46 9.31
C SER A 139 -14.08 12.84 8.42
N ILE A 140 -13.69 12.15 7.34
CA ILE A 140 -14.63 11.41 6.49
C ILE A 140 -15.29 10.28 7.28
N MET A 141 -14.52 9.53 8.07
CA MET A 141 -15.05 8.44 8.89
C MET A 141 -16.08 8.94 9.92
N GLU A 142 -15.83 10.08 10.56
CA GLU A 142 -16.77 10.69 11.51
C GLU A 142 -18.09 11.08 10.84
N ILE A 143 -18.04 11.61 9.62
CA ILE A 143 -19.25 12.00 8.87
C ILE A 143 -20.11 10.77 8.51
N PHE A 144 -19.50 9.69 8.07
CA PHE A 144 -20.22 8.50 7.60
C PHE A 144 -20.53 7.48 8.72
N GLY A 145 -19.82 7.53 9.84
CA GLY A 145 -20.04 6.64 10.99
C GLY A 145 -19.72 5.15 10.75
N ASP A 146 -19.13 4.78 9.63
CA ASP A 146 -18.79 3.39 9.30
C ASP A 146 -17.32 3.25 8.85
N LEU A 147 -16.58 2.37 9.54
CA LEU A 147 -15.21 2.02 9.19
C LEU A 147 -15.07 1.46 7.76
N LYS A 148 -16.12 0.88 7.18
CA LYS A 148 -16.08 0.37 5.81
C LYS A 148 -15.86 1.44 4.75
N VAL A 149 -16.26 2.68 5.03
CA VAL A 149 -16.04 3.82 4.14
C VAL A 149 -14.56 4.00 3.87
N MET A 150 -13.71 3.65 4.81
CA MET A 150 -12.27 3.81 4.70
C MET A 150 -11.63 2.89 3.66
N PHE A 151 -12.24 1.74 3.36
CA PHE A 151 -11.80 0.93 2.23
C PHE A 151 -11.98 1.68 0.90
N PHE A 152 -13.07 2.41 0.74
CA PHE A 152 -13.30 3.24 -0.44
C PHE A 152 -12.36 4.45 -0.49
N VAL A 153 -12.07 5.06 0.65
CA VAL A 153 -11.08 6.14 0.76
C VAL A 153 -9.70 5.65 0.32
N SER A 154 -9.26 4.47 0.80
CA SER A 154 -8.02 3.84 0.36
C SER A 154 -8.02 3.57 -1.14
N ALA A 155 -9.13 3.06 -1.69
CA ALA A 155 -9.26 2.84 -3.14
C ALA A 155 -9.13 4.14 -3.94
N VAL A 156 -9.64 5.27 -3.44
CA VAL A 156 -9.47 6.60 -4.07
C VAL A 156 -8.01 7.03 -4.06
N TYR A 157 -7.28 6.86 -2.95
CA TYR A 157 -5.84 7.17 -2.91
C TYR A 157 -5.07 6.36 -3.96
N PHE A 158 -5.33 5.06 -4.06
CA PHE A 158 -4.71 4.23 -5.11
C PHE A 158 -5.16 4.62 -6.51
N GLY A 159 -6.39 5.09 -6.69
CA GLY A 159 -6.87 5.66 -7.95
C GLY A 159 -6.06 6.89 -8.37
N VAL A 160 -5.75 7.78 -7.44
CA VAL A 160 -4.87 8.94 -7.69
C VAL A 160 -3.46 8.47 -8.07
N VAL A 161 -2.91 7.47 -7.36
CA VAL A 161 -1.61 6.88 -7.71
C VAL A 161 -1.63 6.33 -9.14
N LEU A 162 -2.70 5.62 -9.52
CA LEU A 162 -2.84 5.04 -10.86
C LEU A 162 -2.79 6.12 -11.97
N LEU A 163 -3.37 7.29 -11.72
CA LEU A 163 -3.34 8.42 -12.67
C LEU A 163 -1.95 9.05 -12.80
N ILE A 164 -1.11 8.95 -11.76
CA ILE A 164 0.25 9.53 -11.75
C ILE A 164 1.26 8.60 -12.43
N ILE A 165 1.06 7.27 -12.42
CA ILE A 165 2.00 6.29 -12.97
C ILE A 165 2.42 6.59 -14.43
N PRO A 166 1.52 6.94 -15.37
CA PRO A 166 1.90 7.25 -16.74
C PRO A 166 2.84 8.46 -16.86
N LEU A 167 2.78 9.39 -15.90
CA LEU A 167 3.61 10.60 -15.87
C LEU A 167 5.05 10.33 -15.40
N ILE A 168 5.31 9.16 -14.81
CA ILE A 168 6.64 8.78 -14.36
C ILE A 168 7.46 8.39 -15.60
N LYS A 169 8.49 9.21 -15.91
CA LYS A 169 9.45 8.88 -16.96
C LYS A 169 10.29 7.68 -16.53
N GLU A 170 10.26 6.61 -17.29
CA GLU A 170 11.26 5.54 -17.16
C GLU A 170 12.63 6.13 -17.56
N LYS A 171 13.65 6.00 -16.70
CA LYS A 171 15.02 6.14 -17.13
C LYS A 171 15.22 5.05 -18.19
N GLN A 172 15.45 5.45 -19.46
CA GLN A 172 15.83 4.50 -20.48
C GLN A 172 17.09 3.77 -19.99
N ASP A 173 17.02 2.46 -19.88
CA ASP A 173 18.16 1.60 -19.64
C ASP A 173 19.19 1.90 -20.73
N VAL A 174 20.23 2.63 -20.37
CA VAL A 174 21.47 2.65 -21.15
C VAL A 174 22.12 1.30 -20.86
N ARG A 175 21.78 0.32 -21.69
CA ARG A 175 22.48 -0.96 -21.76
C ARG A 175 23.86 -0.76 -22.36
#